data_b73d632604e2fe667ed415ad02cbb2bd
#
_entry.id   b73d632604e2fe667ed415ad02cbb2bd
#
_cell.length_a   1.000
_cell.length_b   1.000
_cell.length_c   1.000
_cell.angle_alpha   90.00
_cell.angle_beta   90.00
_cell.angle_gamma   90.00
#
_symmetry.space_group_name_H-M   'P 1'
#
loop_
_entity.id
_entity.type
_entity.pdbx_description
1 polymer ?
#
loop_
_entity_poly.entity_id
_entity_poly.type
_entity_poly.pdbx_seq_one_letter_code
_entity_poly.pdbx_strand_id
1 'polypeptide(L)'
;MCSSDLAEDYLKEAGMEVKLFEGIESDPSVETVMKGAQVMTEFEPDWIVAIGGGSPIDAAKAMWIKYEYPDTTFEDMCKVFGLPQLRRKAHFCAVSSTSGTATEVTAFSIITDYHKGIKYPIADFEITPDVAIVDPELAETMPVKLVAHTGMDAMTHGIEEIGRAHV
;
A
#
# COMPACT_ATOMS: atom_id res chain seq x y z
N MET A 1 6.10 -10.35 -19.59
CA MET A 1 6.88 -9.41 -18.76
C MET A 1 5.93 -8.96 -17.66
N CYS A 2 6.32 -9.10 -16.41
CA CYS A 2 5.46 -8.65 -15.30
C CYS A 2 5.47 -7.11 -15.25
N SER A 3 4.39 -6.49 -14.76
CA SER A 3 4.34 -5.01 -14.64
C SER A 3 5.46 -4.46 -13.75
N SER A 4 5.89 -5.23 -12.75
CA SER A 4 7.03 -4.89 -11.89
C SER A 4 8.36 -4.85 -12.65
N ASP A 5 8.61 -5.83 -13.55
CA ASP A 5 9.85 -5.87 -14.35
C ASP A 5 9.94 -4.64 -15.27
N LEU A 6 8.82 -4.27 -15.90
CA LEU A 6 8.76 -3.12 -16.80
C LEU A 6 8.98 -1.80 -16.04
N ALA A 7 8.38 -1.66 -14.87
CA ALA A 7 8.58 -0.49 -14.03
C ALA A 7 10.02 -0.36 -13.54
N GLU A 8 10.64 -1.48 -13.15
CA GLU A 8 12.05 -1.53 -12.76
C GLU A 8 12.96 -1.06 -13.90
N ASP A 9 12.72 -1.53 -15.13
CA ASP A 9 13.50 -1.14 -16.31
C ASP A 9 13.38 0.37 -16.58
N TYR A 10 12.17 0.94 -16.56
CA TYR A 10 11.97 2.38 -16.77
C TYR A 10 12.63 3.25 -15.70
N LEU A 11 12.58 2.83 -14.43
CA LEU A 11 13.23 3.56 -13.34
C LEU A 11 14.76 3.51 -13.48
N LYS A 12 15.33 2.37 -13.87
CA LYS A 12 16.77 2.23 -14.16
C LYS A 12 17.20 3.07 -15.36
N GLU A 13 16.41 3.08 -16.44
CA GLU A 13 16.67 3.94 -17.62
C GLU A 13 16.63 5.43 -17.26
N ALA A 14 15.80 5.82 -16.29
CA ALA A 14 15.78 7.16 -15.72
C ALA A 14 16.97 7.48 -14.80
N GLY A 15 17.88 6.52 -14.59
CA GLY A 15 19.09 6.69 -13.78
C GLY A 15 18.88 6.48 -12.27
N MET A 16 17.78 5.85 -11.87
CA MET A 16 17.49 5.54 -10.48
C MET A 16 18.12 4.19 -10.08
N GLU A 17 18.58 4.10 -8.84
CA GLU A 17 18.93 2.81 -8.24
C GLU A 17 17.65 2.16 -7.71
N VAL A 18 17.38 0.92 -8.09
CA VAL A 18 16.12 0.24 -7.81
C VAL A 18 16.36 -1.06 -7.07
N LYS A 19 15.57 -1.29 -6.02
CA LYS A 19 15.50 -2.56 -5.28
C LYS A 19 14.09 -3.09 -5.31
N LEU A 20 13.89 -4.23 -5.95
CA LEU A 20 12.59 -4.89 -6.03
C LEU A 20 12.33 -5.74 -4.78
N PHE A 21 11.10 -5.68 -4.25
CA PHE A 21 10.57 -6.56 -3.22
C PHE A 21 9.24 -7.14 -3.71
N GLU A 22 9.17 -8.46 -3.83
CA GLU A 22 8.04 -9.18 -4.40
C GLU A 22 7.45 -10.22 -3.44
N GLY A 23 6.36 -10.88 -3.88
CA GLY A 23 5.76 -11.99 -3.17
C GLY A 23 4.84 -11.57 -2.04
N ILE A 24 4.22 -10.38 -2.14
CA ILE A 24 3.22 -9.94 -1.18
C ILE A 24 1.93 -10.72 -1.43
N GLU A 25 1.49 -11.45 -0.41
CA GLU A 25 0.27 -12.24 -0.41
C GLU A 25 -0.99 -11.37 -0.28
N SER A 26 -2.14 -11.94 -0.66
CA SER A 26 -3.45 -11.36 -0.31
C SER A 26 -3.61 -11.33 1.22
N ASP A 27 -4.21 -10.28 1.76
CA ASP A 27 -4.25 -10.03 3.22
C ASP A 27 -2.84 -10.07 3.84
N PRO A 28 -1.99 -9.07 3.57
CA PRO A 28 -0.56 -9.13 3.87
C PRO A 28 -0.29 -9.35 5.36
N SER A 29 0.69 -10.19 5.64
CA SER A 29 1.06 -10.58 6.99
C SER A 29 2.01 -9.58 7.68
N VAL A 30 2.00 -9.61 9.01
CA VAL A 30 3.01 -8.93 9.83
C VAL A 30 4.43 -9.33 9.42
N GLU A 31 4.65 -10.62 9.12
CA GLU A 31 5.94 -11.16 8.71
C GLU A 31 6.42 -10.57 7.39
N THR A 32 5.52 -10.43 6.41
CA THR A 32 5.83 -9.82 5.12
C THR A 32 6.17 -8.34 5.29
N VAL A 33 5.42 -7.62 6.11
CA VAL A 33 5.72 -6.21 6.44
C VAL A 33 7.10 -6.07 7.07
N MET A 34 7.43 -6.92 8.05
CA MET A 34 8.74 -6.85 8.72
C MET A 34 9.91 -7.16 7.77
N LYS A 35 9.75 -8.13 6.86
CA LYS A 35 10.76 -8.44 5.83
C LYS A 35 10.97 -7.26 4.88
N GLY A 36 9.88 -6.66 4.38
CA GLY A 36 9.98 -5.50 3.49
C GLY A 36 10.61 -4.29 4.18
N ALA A 37 10.25 -4.01 5.42
CA ALA A 37 10.85 -2.94 6.22
C ALA A 37 12.36 -3.16 6.45
N GLN A 38 12.79 -4.42 6.62
CA GLN A 38 14.21 -4.75 6.70
C GLN A 38 14.94 -4.45 5.39
N VAL A 39 14.37 -4.85 4.25
CA VAL A 39 14.94 -4.54 2.92
C VAL A 39 15.04 -3.03 2.71
N MET A 40 14.02 -2.26 3.11
CA MET A 40 14.07 -0.79 3.06
C MET A 40 15.17 -0.22 3.97
N THR A 41 15.36 -0.80 5.16
CA THR A 41 16.42 -0.36 6.08
C THR A 41 17.83 -0.62 5.53
N GLU A 42 18.01 -1.72 4.79
CA GLU A 42 19.30 -2.07 4.17
C GLU A 42 19.58 -1.26 2.91
N PHE A 43 18.54 -0.92 2.13
CA PHE A 43 18.66 -0.20 0.86
C PHE A 43 18.57 1.32 1.02
N GLU A 44 17.93 1.81 2.08
CA GLU A 44 17.72 3.24 2.40
C GLU A 44 17.05 4.05 1.26
N PRO A 45 15.87 3.61 0.73
CA PRO A 45 15.21 4.31 -0.36
C PRO A 45 14.74 5.70 0.08
N ASP A 46 14.80 6.66 -0.85
CA ASP A 46 14.18 7.98 -0.74
C ASP A 46 12.78 8.04 -1.39
N TRP A 47 12.44 7.03 -2.21
CA TRP A 47 11.11 6.79 -2.75
C TRP A 47 10.69 5.32 -2.61
N ILE A 48 9.45 5.11 -2.24
CA ILE A 48 8.79 3.80 -2.21
C ILE A 48 7.75 3.80 -3.33
N VAL A 49 7.87 2.88 -4.29
CA VAL A 49 6.89 2.69 -5.36
C VAL A 49 6.15 1.39 -5.15
N ALA A 50 4.89 1.46 -4.76
CA ALA A 50 4.03 0.30 -4.55
C ALA A 50 3.15 0.06 -5.78
N ILE A 51 3.32 -1.08 -6.45
CA ILE A 51 2.57 -1.45 -7.66
C ILE A 51 1.69 -2.66 -7.36
N GLY A 52 0.40 -2.54 -7.60
CA GLY A 52 -0.53 -3.65 -7.42
C GLY A 52 -1.93 -3.23 -7.00
N GLY A 53 -2.69 -4.16 -6.45
CA GLY A 53 -3.99 -3.88 -5.84
C GLY A 53 -3.88 -3.42 -4.39
N GLY A 54 -4.98 -3.54 -3.62
CA GLY A 54 -5.03 -3.11 -2.22
C GLY A 54 -3.92 -3.73 -1.35
N SER A 55 -3.75 -5.06 -1.41
CA SER A 55 -2.81 -5.77 -0.52
C SER A 55 -1.34 -5.35 -0.68
N PRO A 56 -0.75 -5.24 -1.88
CA PRO A 56 0.61 -4.73 -2.04
C PRO A 56 0.78 -3.29 -1.56
N ILE A 57 -0.20 -2.42 -1.83
CA ILE A 57 -0.13 -1.01 -1.40
C ILE A 57 -0.27 -0.91 0.12
N ASP A 58 -1.18 -1.66 0.73
CA ASP A 58 -1.36 -1.73 2.19
C ASP A 58 -0.10 -2.22 2.89
N ALA A 59 0.50 -3.31 2.39
CA ALA A 59 1.76 -3.82 2.91
C ALA A 59 2.87 -2.76 2.84
N ALA A 60 3.01 -2.09 1.69
CA ALA A 60 4.04 -1.07 1.49
C ALA A 60 3.86 0.14 2.41
N LYS A 61 2.61 0.58 2.68
CA LYS A 61 2.32 1.63 3.68
C LYS A 61 2.79 1.22 5.08
N ALA A 62 2.49 -0.01 5.50
CA ALA A 62 2.94 -0.51 6.80
C ALA A 62 4.48 -0.69 6.86
N MET A 63 5.10 -1.15 5.77
CA MET A 63 6.57 -1.22 5.63
C MET A 63 7.19 0.16 5.77
N TRP A 64 6.60 1.18 5.14
CA TRP A 64 7.05 2.57 5.22
C TRP A 64 7.07 3.08 6.66
N ILE A 65 6.00 2.84 7.45
CA ILE A 65 5.96 3.19 8.86
C ILE A 65 7.12 2.52 9.62
N LYS A 66 7.30 1.22 9.41
CA LYS A 66 8.36 0.43 10.08
C LYS A 66 9.77 0.85 9.64
N TYR A 67 9.94 1.30 8.41
CA TYR A 67 11.21 1.81 7.89
C TYR A 67 11.59 3.15 8.55
N GLU A 68 10.64 4.06 8.70
CA GLU A 68 10.90 5.36 9.32
C GLU A 68 10.95 5.28 10.86
N TYR A 69 10.12 4.41 11.45
CA TYR A 69 9.98 4.23 12.89
C TYR A 69 10.01 2.74 13.29
N PRO A 70 11.19 2.12 13.32
CA PRO A 70 11.35 0.68 13.56
C PRO A 70 10.76 0.18 14.88
N ASP A 71 10.78 1.02 15.91
CA ASP A 71 10.33 0.67 17.26
C ASP A 71 8.80 0.72 17.44
N THR A 72 8.05 1.30 16.48
CA THR A 72 6.59 1.38 16.55
C THR A 72 5.98 -0.02 16.47
N THR A 73 5.13 -0.39 17.42
CA THR A 73 4.42 -1.68 17.41
C THR A 73 3.23 -1.64 16.46
N PHE A 74 2.71 -2.80 16.03
CA PHE A 74 1.48 -2.83 15.20
C PHE A 74 0.27 -2.33 15.99
N GLU A 75 0.24 -2.57 17.30
CA GLU A 75 -0.77 -2.02 18.20
C GLU A 75 -0.72 -0.49 18.27
N ASP A 76 0.47 0.10 18.27
CA ASP A 76 0.63 1.57 18.21
C ASP A 76 0.18 2.15 16.87
N MET A 77 0.44 1.46 15.76
CA MET A 77 -0.02 1.87 14.42
C MET A 77 -1.55 1.92 14.32
N CYS A 78 -2.28 1.11 15.11
CA CYS A 78 -3.74 1.11 15.13
C CYS A 78 -4.36 2.26 15.91
N LYS A 79 -3.56 3.11 16.57
CA LYS A 79 -4.05 4.33 17.19
C LYS A 79 -4.43 5.33 16.10
N VAL A 80 -5.73 5.60 15.99
CA VAL A 80 -6.27 6.49 14.96
C VAL A 80 -5.61 7.88 15.06
N PHE A 81 -5.03 8.36 13.96
CA PHE A 81 -4.27 9.62 13.88
C PHE A 81 -3.15 9.72 14.93
N GLY A 82 -2.51 8.60 15.25
CA GLY A 82 -1.46 8.50 16.25
C GLY A 82 -0.06 8.27 15.68
N LEU A 83 0.08 8.19 14.36
CA LEU A 83 1.39 8.02 13.75
C LEU A 83 2.23 9.30 13.84
N PRO A 84 3.53 9.15 14.06
CA PRO A 84 4.45 10.28 13.90
C PRO A 84 4.54 10.69 12.42
N GLN A 85 4.96 11.93 12.18
CA GLN A 85 5.11 12.46 10.81
C GLN A 85 6.04 11.57 9.98
N LEU A 86 5.52 11.05 8.87
CA LEU A 86 6.28 10.34 7.84
C LEU A 86 6.99 11.31 6.88
N ARG A 87 7.59 10.79 5.83
CA ARG A 87 8.35 11.55 4.80
C ARG A 87 9.66 12.12 5.31
N ARG A 88 10.22 11.50 6.34
CA ARG A 88 11.53 11.87 6.88
C ARG A 88 12.67 11.17 6.15
N LYS A 89 12.41 9.94 5.67
CA LYS A 89 13.37 9.13 4.93
C LYS A 89 12.93 8.93 3.49
N ALA A 90 11.64 8.67 3.24
CA ALA A 90 11.12 8.35 1.92
C ALA A 90 9.76 8.97 1.65
N HIS A 91 9.50 9.26 0.36
CA HIS A 91 8.19 9.55 -0.19
C HIS A 91 7.51 8.30 -0.73
N PHE A 92 6.20 8.37 -0.97
CA PHE A 92 5.41 7.20 -1.36
C PHE A 92 4.62 7.44 -2.64
N CYS A 93 4.85 6.58 -3.63
CA CYS A 93 4.07 6.51 -4.86
C CYS A 93 3.29 5.20 -4.92
N ALA A 94 1.99 5.28 -5.12
CA ALA A 94 1.12 4.13 -5.33
C ALA A 94 0.67 4.04 -6.79
N VAL A 95 0.82 2.86 -7.39
CA VAL A 95 0.41 2.54 -8.76
C VAL A 95 -0.62 1.43 -8.68
N SER A 96 -1.89 1.77 -8.88
CA SER A 96 -2.97 0.80 -8.74
C SER A 96 -3.13 -0.06 -9.99
N SER A 97 -3.17 -1.39 -9.81
CA SER A 97 -3.50 -2.37 -10.85
C SER A 97 -4.89 -3.00 -10.68
N THR A 98 -5.67 -2.50 -9.74
CA THR A 98 -7.06 -2.92 -9.53
C THR A 98 -7.98 -1.71 -9.42
N SER A 99 -9.24 -1.90 -9.77
CA SER A 99 -10.28 -0.88 -9.69
C SER A 99 -11.25 -1.24 -8.54
N GLY A 100 -11.33 -0.40 -7.51
CA GLY A 100 -12.32 -0.59 -6.43
C GLY A 100 -11.87 -0.16 -5.03
N THR A 101 -10.72 -0.65 -4.54
CA THR A 101 -10.25 -0.40 -3.17
C THR A 101 -9.81 1.04 -2.91
N ALA A 102 -9.40 1.76 -3.96
CA ALA A 102 -8.88 3.12 -3.89
C ALA A 102 -7.72 3.31 -2.88
N THR A 103 -6.98 2.24 -2.56
CA THR A 103 -5.87 2.28 -1.58
C THR A 103 -4.78 3.27 -1.98
N GLU A 104 -4.63 3.56 -3.26
CA GLU A 104 -3.68 4.55 -3.81
C GLU A 104 -3.98 5.99 -3.38
N VAL A 105 -5.17 6.28 -2.88
CA VAL A 105 -5.58 7.63 -2.41
C VAL A 105 -6.12 7.64 -0.98
N THR A 106 -6.10 6.51 -0.27
CA THR A 106 -6.67 6.41 1.08
C THR A 106 -5.61 6.50 2.18
N ALA A 107 -6.05 7.01 3.34
CA ALA A 107 -5.33 7.06 4.60
C ALA A 107 -5.50 5.76 5.42
N PHE A 108 -5.55 4.61 4.74
CA PHE A 108 -5.89 3.33 5.35
C PHE A 108 -4.95 2.20 4.89
N SER A 109 -4.71 1.22 5.77
CA SER A 109 -3.98 -0.02 5.47
C SER A 109 -4.41 -1.11 6.44
N ILE A 110 -4.56 -2.34 5.96
CA ILE A 110 -4.94 -3.50 6.78
C ILE A 110 -3.86 -4.57 6.70
N ILE A 111 -3.32 -4.94 7.86
CA ILE A 111 -2.29 -5.99 8.01
C ILE A 111 -2.83 -7.10 8.90
N THR A 112 -2.53 -8.34 8.57
CA THR A 112 -3.03 -9.53 9.27
C THR A 112 -1.93 -10.18 10.10
N ASP A 113 -2.20 -10.39 11.38
CA ASP A 113 -1.40 -11.27 12.24
C ASP A 113 -2.05 -12.66 12.25
N TYR A 114 -1.51 -13.57 11.45
CA TYR A 114 -2.04 -14.92 11.32
C TYR A 114 -1.79 -15.77 12.57
N HIS A 115 -0.78 -15.44 13.37
CA HIS A 115 -0.52 -16.16 14.63
C HIS A 115 -1.54 -15.81 15.71
N LYS A 116 -1.91 -14.53 15.80
CA LYS A 116 -2.93 -14.06 16.74
C LYS A 116 -4.35 -14.17 16.19
N GLY A 117 -4.50 -14.36 14.87
CA GLY A 117 -5.81 -14.37 14.19
C GLY A 117 -6.52 -13.02 14.22
N ILE A 118 -5.79 -11.91 14.19
CA ILE A 118 -6.32 -10.56 14.23
C ILE A 118 -5.88 -9.74 13.01
N LYS A 119 -6.68 -8.71 12.68
CA LYS A 119 -6.32 -7.70 11.68
C LYS A 119 -5.97 -6.39 12.39
N TYR A 120 -4.91 -5.74 11.93
CA TYR A 120 -4.47 -4.42 12.35
C TYR A 120 -4.96 -3.37 11.33
N PRO A 121 -6.06 -2.66 11.61
CA PRO A 121 -6.50 -1.54 10.78
C PRO A 121 -5.69 -0.31 11.15
N ILE A 122 -4.87 0.16 10.24
CA ILE A 122 -4.07 1.37 10.40
C ILE A 122 -4.81 2.51 9.70
N ALA A 123 -5.14 3.56 10.42
CA ALA A 123 -5.89 4.71 9.90
C ALA A 123 -5.22 6.01 10.31
N ASP A 124 -4.49 6.62 9.37
CA ASP A 124 -3.78 7.88 9.60
C ASP A 124 -3.51 8.60 8.28
N PHE A 125 -3.66 9.93 8.25
CA PHE A 125 -3.37 10.73 7.06
C PHE A 125 -1.90 10.66 6.64
N GLU A 126 -1.00 10.33 7.55
CA GLU A 126 0.44 10.21 7.26
C GLU A 126 0.72 9.11 6.22
N ILE A 127 -0.10 8.04 6.14
CA ILE A 127 0.08 6.96 5.16
C ILE A 127 -0.63 7.20 3.83
N THR A 128 -1.23 8.36 3.62
CA THR A 128 -1.75 8.73 2.30
C THR A 128 -0.58 8.87 1.32
N PRO A 129 -0.61 8.23 0.15
CA PRO A 129 0.46 8.36 -0.85
C PRO A 129 0.69 9.81 -1.29
N ASP A 130 1.94 10.18 -1.55
CA ASP A 130 2.30 11.49 -2.11
C ASP A 130 1.91 11.58 -3.59
N VAL A 131 2.01 10.45 -4.30
CA VAL A 131 1.66 10.31 -5.71
C VAL A 131 0.78 9.06 -5.89
N ALA A 132 -0.32 9.21 -6.61
CA ALA A 132 -1.16 8.11 -7.06
C ALA A 132 -1.16 8.05 -8.58
N ILE A 133 -0.77 6.91 -9.14
CA ILE A 133 -0.85 6.64 -10.58
C ILE A 133 -2.01 5.69 -10.81
N VAL A 134 -3.02 6.16 -11.53
CA VAL A 134 -4.22 5.40 -11.90
C VAL A 134 -4.26 5.29 -13.41
N ASP A 135 -3.77 4.17 -13.92
CA ASP A 135 -3.78 3.86 -15.35
C ASP A 135 -4.74 2.69 -15.59
N PRO A 136 -5.82 2.89 -16.35
CA PRO A 136 -6.80 1.84 -16.62
C PRO A 136 -6.20 0.64 -17.37
N GLU A 137 -5.13 0.81 -18.13
CA GLU A 137 -4.45 -0.28 -18.86
C GLU A 137 -3.89 -1.33 -17.88
N LEU A 138 -3.46 -0.92 -16.68
CA LEU A 138 -2.97 -1.82 -15.64
C LEU A 138 -4.08 -2.73 -15.06
N ALA A 139 -5.34 -2.32 -15.19
CA ALA A 139 -6.50 -3.07 -14.72
C ALA A 139 -7.18 -3.90 -15.83
N GLU A 140 -6.80 -3.78 -17.10
CA GLU A 140 -7.43 -4.49 -18.22
C GLU A 140 -7.37 -6.02 -18.10
N THR A 141 -6.29 -6.54 -17.49
CA THR A 141 -6.07 -7.98 -17.33
C THR A 141 -6.68 -8.57 -16.07
N MET A 142 -7.47 -7.79 -15.31
CA MET A 142 -8.13 -8.29 -14.09
C MET A 142 -9.06 -9.47 -14.41
N PRO A 143 -8.99 -10.58 -13.64
CA PRO A 143 -9.96 -11.64 -13.76
C PRO A 143 -11.39 -11.14 -13.52
N VAL A 144 -12.35 -11.60 -14.32
CA VAL A 144 -13.77 -11.16 -14.25
C VAL A 144 -14.35 -11.25 -12.83
N LYS A 145 -13.98 -12.30 -12.08
CA LYS A 145 -14.42 -12.45 -10.69
C LYS A 145 -13.87 -11.34 -9.79
N LEU A 146 -12.62 -10.92 -10.01
CA LEU A 146 -12.01 -9.83 -9.25
C LEU A 146 -12.65 -8.49 -9.60
N VAL A 147 -12.92 -8.23 -10.89
CA VAL A 147 -13.65 -7.03 -11.35
C VAL A 147 -15.01 -6.93 -10.66
N ALA A 148 -15.75 -8.04 -10.56
CA ALA A 148 -17.05 -8.06 -9.89
C ALA A 148 -16.93 -7.74 -8.38
N HIS A 149 -15.95 -8.34 -7.70
CA HIS A 149 -15.74 -8.10 -6.26
C HIS A 149 -15.32 -6.65 -5.98
N THR A 150 -14.32 -6.14 -6.70
CA THR A 150 -13.82 -4.78 -6.49
C THR A 150 -14.81 -3.72 -6.96
N GLY A 151 -15.63 -4.01 -7.98
CA GLY A 151 -16.73 -3.14 -8.39
C GLY A 151 -17.83 -3.04 -7.31
N MET A 152 -18.16 -4.15 -6.65
CA MET A 152 -19.09 -4.14 -5.50
C MET A 152 -18.49 -3.39 -4.31
N ASP A 153 -17.20 -3.54 -4.06
CA ASP A 153 -16.47 -2.81 -3.03
C ASP A 153 -16.56 -1.29 -3.27
N ALA A 154 -16.23 -0.83 -4.48
CA ALA A 154 -16.36 0.57 -4.87
C ALA A 154 -17.78 1.11 -4.72
N MET A 155 -18.79 0.30 -5.08
CA MET A 155 -20.19 0.68 -4.91
C MET A 155 -20.56 0.80 -3.43
N THR A 156 -20.07 -0.10 -2.59
CA THR A 156 -20.28 -0.05 -1.13
C THR A 156 -19.67 1.20 -0.52
N HIS A 157 -18.44 1.54 -0.88
CA HIS A 157 -17.79 2.79 -0.48
C HIS A 157 -18.63 4.01 -0.88
N GLY A 158 -19.13 4.05 -2.12
CA GLY A 158 -20.00 5.13 -2.58
C GLY A 158 -21.32 5.25 -1.79
N ILE A 159 -21.90 4.13 -1.38
CA ILE A 159 -23.13 4.12 -0.56
C ILE A 159 -22.84 4.60 0.86
N GLU A 160 -21.73 4.17 1.45
CA GLU A 160 -21.31 4.58 2.81
C GLU A 160 -21.01 6.08 2.89
N GLU A 161 -20.45 6.67 1.84
CA GLU A 161 -20.13 8.10 1.79
C GLU A 161 -21.32 9.02 1.53
N ILE A 162 -22.47 8.53 1.05
CA ILE A 162 -23.67 9.33 0.77
C ILE A 162 -24.13 10.16 1.99
N GLY A 163 -23.94 9.67 3.21
CA GLY A 163 -24.28 10.39 4.43
C GLY A 163 -23.28 11.46 4.86
N ARG A 164 -22.06 11.46 4.35
CA ARG A 164 -20.97 12.36 4.77
C ARG A 164 -20.87 13.65 3.96
N ALA A 165 -21.45 13.68 2.77
CA ALA A 165 -21.42 14.85 1.88
C ALA A 165 -22.23 16.05 2.41
N HIS A 166 -22.98 15.89 3.51
CA HIS A 166 -23.87 16.90 4.09
C HIS A 166 -23.49 17.33 5.51
N VAL A 167 -22.30 16.97 5.96
CA VAL A 167 -21.81 17.34 7.31
C VAL A 167 -20.77 18.46 7.21
#